data_85f1eb717d9268ba4ad7fa9980afbdea
#
_entry.id   85f1eb717d9268ba4ad7fa9980afbdea
#
_cell.length_a   1.000
_cell.length_b   1.000
_cell.length_c   1.000
_cell.angle_alpha   90.00
_cell.angle_beta   90.00
_cell.angle_gamma   90.00
#
_symmetry.space_group_name_H-M   'P 1'
#
loop_
_entity.id
_entity.type
_entity.pdbx_description
1 polymer ?
#
loop_
_entity_poly.entity_id
_entity_poly.type
_entity_poly.pdbx_seq_one_letter_code
_entity_poly.pdbx_strand_id
1 'polypeptide(L)'
;MLTESTRLRDFPTLSGMTYLNTAAESIPPRCAGEAIEAYWRDKLRGMKGRDGHFAQVEACREVSARLLGLQPSEVAFCSCSSEAYNLLASALQLKAGDEVVVSDLDFPAGVTPWLRAADAPMVRLWKAIGGSLEMEPLQHLLNERTKLVQVSLVSFYNGHRIDWQPFRDTVRRLAPGAVISADVTQALGRVELDCEGADIVISSTHKWTLGIHGGCIIGVPEAGAARLTTRAGGWLHLKNAFDADRFENAQPKAGAASFSVGMPNFVALYALNASLRYLESVGIARISAHADALVAAAETRMRELGLKPMCVWQRTNPSGILAFQHPRSAEFHAAFERENVHVMHQAGRIRVAIHGYNTPDDIHHFLEVLSMLIEREALAHQR
;
A
#
# COMPACT_ATOMS: atom_id res chain seq x y z
N MET A 1 4.43 -19.31 10.41
CA MET A 1 3.08 -19.08 10.90
C MET A 1 3.20 -18.42 12.25
N LEU A 2 2.48 -17.34 12.47
CA LEU A 2 2.40 -16.74 13.80
C LEU A 2 1.55 -17.66 14.68
N THR A 3 2.19 -18.35 15.60
CA THR A 3 1.49 -19.08 16.67
C THR A 3 1.04 -18.06 17.72
N GLU A 4 0.11 -18.43 18.62
CA GLU A 4 -0.30 -17.52 19.70
C GLU A 4 0.88 -17.04 20.54
N SER A 5 1.81 -17.92 20.88
CA SER A 5 3.01 -17.56 21.65
C SER A 5 3.96 -16.63 20.89
N THR A 6 4.16 -16.82 19.58
CA THR A 6 5.00 -15.91 18.78
C THR A 6 4.30 -14.60 18.49
N ARG A 7 2.97 -14.58 18.33
CA ARG A 7 2.18 -13.37 18.16
C ARG A 7 2.37 -12.43 19.36
N LEU A 8 2.15 -12.91 20.58
CA LEU A 8 2.27 -12.06 21.78
C LEU A 8 3.72 -11.66 22.09
N ARG A 9 4.71 -12.51 21.72
CA ARG A 9 6.12 -12.14 21.80
C ARG A 9 6.47 -11.00 20.85
N ASP A 10 5.99 -11.08 19.61
CA ASP A 10 6.37 -10.17 18.53
C ASP A 10 5.47 -8.94 18.45
N PHE A 11 4.21 -9.06 18.90
CA PHE A 11 3.20 -8.00 18.96
C PHE A 11 2.52 -7.96 20.35
N PRO A 12 3.24 -7.58 21.40
CA PRO A 12 2.75 -7.69 22.79
C PRO A 12 1.49 -6.84 23.08
N THR A 13 1.29 -5.76 22.31
CA THR A 13 0.11 -4.88 22.43
C THR A 13 -1.19 -5.54 21.97
N LEU A 14 -1.11 -6.66 21.21
CA LEU A 14 -2.28 -7.40 20.77
C LEU A 14 -2.90 -8.29 21.88
N SER A 15 -2.30 -8.33 23.07
CA SER A 15 -2.90 -9.01 24.22
C SER A 15 -4.19 -8.28 24.63
N GLY A 16 -5.33 -8.97 24.51
CA GLY A 16 -6.64 -8.42 24.85
C GLY A 16 -7.18 -7.36 23.88
N MET A 17 -6.61 -7.27 22.67
CA MET A 17 -7.04 -6.34 21.62
C MET A 17 -7.36 -7.11 20.34
N THR A 18 -8.55 -6.93 19.81
CA THR A 18 -8.93 -7.40 18.46
C THR A 18 -8.66 -6.29 17.46
N TYR A 19 -7.47 -6.30 16.84
CA TYR A 19 -7.04 -5.26 15.93
C TYR A 19 -7.24 -5.64 14.47
N LEU A 20 -8.23 -5.06 13.82
CA LEU A 20 -8.65 -5.34 12.45
C LEU A 20 -8.58 -4.08 11.55
N ASN A 21 -7.55 -3.24 11.75
CA ASN A 21 -7.43 -1.97 11.02
C ASN A 21 -6.06 -1.75 10.36
N THR A 22 -5.33 -2.81 10.04
CA THR A 22 -4.01 -2.74 9.38
C THR A 22 -4.02 -1.95 8.08
N ALA A 23 -5.13 -1.94 7.35
CA ALA A 23 -5.27 -1.17 6.11
C ALA A 23 -5.26 0.36 6.32
N ALA A 24 -5.45 0.85 7.54
CA ALA A 24 -5.27 2.26 7.92
C ALA A 24 -3.91 2.48 8.57
N GLU A 25 -3.62 1.69 9.62
CA GLU A 25 -2.43 1.79 10.44
C GLU A 25 -2.03 0.38 10.89
N SER A 26 -0.77 0.02 10.85
CA SER A 26 -0.31 -1.26 11.37
C SER A 26 0.16 -1.18 12.81
N ILE A 27 0.11 -2.30 13.52
CA ILE A 27 0.90 -2.50 14.72
C ILE A 27 2.23 -3.09 14.29
N PRO A 28 3.37 -2.38 14.47
CA PRO A 28 4.67 -2.89 14.08
C PRO A 28 5.14 -3.99 15.03
N PRO A 29 5.95 -4.95 14.54
CA PRO A 29 6.56 -5.97 15.39
C PRO A 29 7.61 -5.36 16.31
N ARG A 30 7.89 -6.02 17.45
CA ARG A 30 8.88 -5.58 18.43
C ARG A 30 10.26 -5.30 17.81
N CYS A 31 10.67 -6.08 16.83
CA CYS A 31 11.94 -5.87 16.15
C CYS A 31 12.03 -4.51 15.40
N ALA A 32 10.90 -3.91 15.01
CA ALA A 32 10.90 -2.56 14.45
C ALA A 32 11.25 -1.51 15.51
N GLY A 33 10.74 -1.65 16.74
CA GLY A 33 11.12 -0.81 17.88
C GLY A 33 12.61 -0.96 18.22
N GLU A 34 13.11 -2.18 18.29
CA GLU A 34 14.54 -2.47 18.51
C GLU A 34 15.44 -1.84 17.44
N ALA A 35 14.96 -1.80 16.18
CA ALA A 35 15.67 -1.13 15.09
C ALA A 35 15.67 0.39 15.22
N ILE A 36 14.62 1.01 15.73
CA ILE A 36 14.57 2.44 16.05
C ILE A 36 15.60 2.78 17.13
N GLU A 37 15.72 1.95 18.16
CA GLU A 37 16.76 2.10 19.18
C GLU A 37 18.18 1.94 18.60
N ALA A 38 18.38 1.03 17.66
CA ALA A 38 19.64 0.88 16.96
C ALA A 38 19.99 2.13 16.16
N TYR A 39 19.02 2.70 15.43
CA TYR A 39 19.22 4.01 14.78
C TYR A 39 19.64 5.07 15.77
N TRP A 40 18.99 5.16 16.93
CA TRP A 40 19.33 6.15 17.95
C TRP A 40 20.76 5.99 18.46
N ARG A 41 21.19 4.74 18.72
CA ARG A 41 22.59 4.46 19.13
C ARG A 41 23.60 4.89 18.07
N ASP A 42 23.32 4.62 16.78
CA ASP A 42 24.19 5.06 15.68
C ASP A 42 24.18 6.58 15.54
N LYS A 43 23.04 7.24 15.70
CA LYS A 43 22.90 8.69 15.64
C LYS A 43 23.72 9.41 16.72
N LEU A 44 23.81 8.86 17.91
CA LEU A 44 24.64 9.40 19.00
C LEU A 44 26.15 9.37 18.69
N ARG A 45 26.57 8.59 17.70
CA ARG A 45 27.97 8.54 17.25
C ARG A 45 28.31 9.63 16.23
N GLY A 46 27.36 10.50 15.87
CA GLY A 46 27.54 11.58 14.90
C GLY A 46 27.98 11.04 13.52
N MET A 47 29.03 11.62 12.94
CA MET A 47 29.51 11.17 11.61
C MET A 47 29.99 9.73 11.59
N LYS A 48 30.52 9.20 12.70
CA LYS A 48 30.90 7.78 12.80
C LYS A 48 29.74 6.79 12.70
N GLY A 49 28.50 7.24 12.93
CA GLY A 49 27.30 6.43 12.76
C GLY A 49 26.70 6.47 11.35
N ARG A 50 27.16 7.42 10.52
CA ARG A 50 26.56 7.67 9.19
C ARG A 50 26.67 6.49 8.23
N ASP A 51 27.79 5.79 8.24
CA ASP A 51 27.99 4.61 7.39
C ASP A 51 26.98 3.50 7.74
N GLY A 52 26.69 3.32 9.05
CA GLY A 52 25.64 2.43 9.53
C GLY A 52 24.26 2.81 9.02
N HIS A 53 23.94 4.11 8.96
CA HIS A 53 22.66 4.57 8.39
C HIS A 53 22.51 4.18 6.93
N PHE A 54 23.53 4.41 6.09
CA PHE A 54 23.47 4.03 4.68
C PHE A 54 23.49 2.51 4.48
N ALA A 55 24.22 1.76 5.29
CA ALA A 55 24.16 0.30 5.27
C ALA A 55 22.74 -0.24 5.53
N GLN A 56 21.99 0.40 6.44
CA GLN A 56 20.58 0.03 6.68
C GLN A 56 19.66 0.39 5.50
N VAL A 57 19.92 1.50 4.81
CA VAL A 57 19.20 1.85 3.57
C VAL A 57 19.40 0.77 2.51
N GLU A 58 20.64 0.34 2.29
CA GLU A 58 20.95 -0.70 1.30
C GLU A 58 20.35 -2.05 1.72
N ALA A 59 20.43 -2.45 2.98
CA ALA A 59 19.79 -3.66 3.49
C ALA A 59 18.26 -3.63 3.34
N CYS A 60 17.64 -2.46 3.56
CA CYS A 60 16.21 -2.26 3.31
C CYS A 60 15.87 -2.33 1.82
N ARG A 61 16.73 -1.81 0.96
CA ARG A 61 16.60 -1.87 -0.50
C ARG A 61 16.61 -3.32 -1.00
N GLU A 62 17.55 -4.12 -0.52
CA GLU A 62 17.66 -5.54 -0.87
C GLU A 62 16.41 -6.34 -0.51
N VAL A 63 15.90 -6.22 0.72
CA VAL A 63 14.69 -6.95 1.12
C VAL A 63 13.45 -6.43 0.39
N SER A 64 13.34 -5.13 0.15
CA SER A 64 12.26 -4.55 -0.65
C SER A 64 12.29 -5.08 -2.08
N ALA A 65 13.45 -5.15 -2.70
CA ALA A 65 13.63 -5.67 -4.04
C ALA A 65 13.16 -7.13 -4.15
N ARG A 66 13.56 -7.98 -3.21
CA ARG A 66 13.10 -9.39 -3.20
C ARG A 66 11.57 -9.50 -3.09
N LEU A 67 10.94 -8.70 -2.22
CA LEU A 67 9.49 -8.73 -2.05
C LEU A 67 8.72 -8.17 -3.25
N LEU A 68 9.35 -7.28 -4.03
CA LEU A 68 8.77 -6.71 -5.26
C LEU A 68 9.13 -7.51 -6.53
N GLY A 69 10.01 -8.50 -6.45
CA GLY A 69 10.53 -9.22 -7.63
C GLY A 69 11.43 -8.36 -8.50
N LEU A 70 12.16 -7.39 -7.92
CA LEU A 70 13.03 -6.43 -8.59
C LEU A 70 14.49 -6.60 -8.17
N GLN A 71 15.40 -5.90 -8.88
CA GLN A 71 16.79 -5.76 -8.44
C GLN A 71 16.91 -4.61 -7.42
N PRO A 72 17.90 -4.64 -6.51
CA PRO A 72 18.11 -3.53 -5.57
C PRO A 72 18.29 -2.16 -6.23
N SER A 73 18.92 -2.10 -7.41
CA SER A 73 19.10 -0.86 -8.21
C SER A 73 17.78 -0.28 -8.74
N GLU A 74 16.72 -1.09 -8.80
CA GLU A 74 15.39 -0.72 -9.26
C GLU A 74 14.49 -0.22 -8.12
N VAL A 75 15.00 -0.13 -6.88
CA VAL A 75 14.24 0.29 -5.69
C VAL A 75 14.78 1.60 -5.13
N ALA A 76 13.88 2.51 -4.79
CA ALA A 76 14.15 3.77 -4.12
C ALA A 76 13.20 3.98 -2.94
N PHE A 77 13.54 4.95 -2.10
CA PHE A 77 12.71 5.36 -0.97
C PHE A 77 12.48 6.87 -0.98
N CYS A 78 11.28 7.29 -0.60
CA CYS A 78 10.92 8.66 -0.30
C CYS A 78 10.10 8.73 1.00
N SER A 79 9.64 9.92 1.40
CA SER A 79 9.01 10.11 2.71
C SER A 79 7.57 9.60 2.79
N CYS A 80 6.83 9.59 1.68
CA CYS A 80 5.45 9.13 1.61
C CYS A 80 5.01 8.89 0.17
N SER A 81 3.89 8.19 -0.02
CA SER A 81 3.34 7.94 -1.36
C SER A 81 2.94 9.23 -2.10
N SER A 82 2.50 10.27 -1.40
CA SER A 82 2.21 11.57 -2.04
C SER A 82 3.47 12.19 -2.65
N GLU A 83 4.63 12.09 -2.00
CA GLU A 83 5.91 12.49 -2.60
C GLU A 83 6.22 11.64 -3.83
N ALA A 84 6.09 10.31 -3.74
CA ALA A 84 6.34 9.41 -4.85
C ALA A 84 5.53 9.77 -6.10
N TYR A 85 4.23 10.03 -5.94
CA TYR A 85 3.36 10.41 -7.05
C TYR A 85 3.68 11.80 -7.63
N ASN A 86 4.10 12.77 -6.81
CA ASN A 86 4.56 14.06 -7.31
C ASN A 86 5.91 13.93 -8.06
N LEU A 87 6.81 13.07 -7.61
CA LEU A 87 8.05 12.75 -8.32
C LEU A 87 7.76 12.02 -9.65
N LEU A 88 6.75 11.13 -9.68
CA LEU A 88 6.27 10.51 -10.92
C LEU A 88 5.69 11.56 -11.88
N ALA A 89 4.91 12.51 -11.39
CA ALA A 89 4.40 13.61 -12.20
C ALA A 89 5.55 14.46 -12.79
N SER A 90 6.59 14.71 -11.99
CA SER A 90 7.82 15.37 -12.45
C SER A 90 8.58 14.57 -13.52
N ALA A 91 8.55 13.22 -13.44
CA ALA A 91 9.18 12.36 -14.46
C ALA A 91 8.43 12.40 -15.78
N LEU A 92 7.10 12.29 -15.74
CA LEU A 92 6.25 12.16 -16.92
C LEU A 92 6.05 13.49 -17.66
N GLN A 93 6.00 14.62 -16.95
CA GLN A 93 5.80 15.97 -17.53
C GLN A 93 4.63 16.03 -18.52
N LEU A 94 3.48 15.52 -18.08
CA LEU A 94 2.27 15.50 -18.89
C LEU A 94 1.79 16.92 -19.18
N LYS A 95 1.12 17.12 -20.31
CA LYS A 95 0.64 18.40 -20.81
C LYS A 95 -0.86 18.35 -21.12
N ALA A 96 -1.43 19.51 -21.34
CA ALA A 96 -2.79 19.62 -21.88
C ALA A 96 -2.91 18.79 -23.17
N GLY A 97 -3.93 17.92 -23.23
CA GLY A 97 -4.16 16.97 -24.31
C GLY A 97 -3.66 15.56 -24.08
N ASP A 98 -2.74 15.34 -23.14
CA ASP A 98 -2.44 14.00 -22.62
C ASP A 98 -3.58 13.50 -21.75
N GLU A 99 -3.75 12.19 -21.66
CA GLU A 99 -4.80 11.57 -20.85
C GLU A 99 -4.21 10.65 -19.77
N VAL A 100 -4.81 10.71 -18.59
CA VAL A 100 -4.49 9.85 -17.44
C VAL A 100 -5.73 9.09 -17.03
N VAL A 101 -5.64 7.78 -16.92
CA VAL A 101 -6.72 6.93 -16.40
C VAL A 101 -6.44 6.63 -14.93
N VAL A 102 -7.43 6.88 -14.08
CA VAL A 102 -7.43 6.58 -12.64
C VAL A 102 -8.76 5.93 -12.28
N SER A 103 -8.83 5.22 -11.16
CA SER A 103 -10.10 4.63 -10.70
C SER A 103 -10.71 5.40 -9.52
N ASP A 104 -12.03 5.28 -9.33
CA ASP A 104 -12.73 5.78 -8.13
C ASP A 104 -12.46 4.91 -6.89
N LEU A 105 -11.73 3.80 -7.05
CA LEU A 105 -11.27 2.95 -5.97
C LEU A 105 -9.81 3.25 -5.55
N ASP A 106 -9.13 4.17 -6.23
CA ASP A 106 -7.76 4.58 -5.88
C ASP A 106 -7.72 5.50 -4.66
N PHE A 107 -6.59 5.46 -3.97
CA PHE A 107 -6.34 6.40 -2.89
C PHE A 107 -6.00 7.79 -3.46
N PRO A 108 -6.48 8.89 -2.83
CA PRO A 108 -6.30 10.25 -3.36
C PRO A 108 -4.86 10.64 -3.69
N ALA A 109 -3.85 10.08 -3.00
CA ALA A 109 -2.45 10.38 -3.27
C ALA A 109 -2.03 10.03 -4.71
N GLY A 110 -2.57 8.94 -5.29
CA GLY A 110 -2.30 8.51 -6.67
C GLY A 110 -3.06 9.30 -7.74
N VAL A 111 -4.06 10.09 -7.35
CA VAL A 111 -4.97 10.80 -8.26
C VAL A 111 -4.73 12.31 -8.28
N THR A 112 -4.55 12.91 -7.10
CA THR A 112 -4.52 14.37 -6.93
C THR A 112 -3.40 15.09 -7.68
N PRO A 113 -2.20 14.53 -7.90
CA PRO A 113 -1.16 15.19 -8.68
C PRO A 113 -1.62 15.52 -10.12
N TRP A 114 -2.42 14.66 -10.72
CA TRP A 114 -2.94 14.82 -12.09
C TRP A 114 -4.04 15.88 -12.18
N LEU A 115 -4.84 16.03 -11.12
CA LEU A 115 -5.91 17.03 -11.02
C LEU A 115 -5.37 18.45 -10.74
N ARG A 116 -4.16 18.57 -10.18
CA ARG A 116 -3.58 19.83 -9.69
C ARG A 116 -2.37 20.32 -10.46
N ALA A 117 -1.95 19.59 -11.51
CA ALA A 117 -0.86 20.03 -12.38
C ALA A 117 -1.19 21.39 -13.04
N ALA A 118 -0.17 22.22 -13.28
CA ALA A 118 -0.35 23.53 -13.93
C ALA A 118 -0.89 23.37 -15.35
N ASP A 119 -0.32 22.43 -16.12
CA ASP A 119 -0.80 22.00 -17.44
C ASP A 119 -1.48 20.64 -17.29
N ALA A 120 -2.60 20.62 -16.55
CA ALA A 120 -3.26 19.37 -16.17
C ALA A 120 -3.63 18.51 -17.39
N PRO A 121 -3.26 17.23 -17.40
CA PRO A 121 -3.76 16.27 -18.37
C PRO A 121 -5.26 16.07 -18.17
N MET A 122 -5.93 15.49 -19.16
CA MET A 122 -7.32 15.08 -19.02
C MET A 122 -7.38 13.80 -18.15
N VAL A 123 -8.01 13.90 -16.98
CA VAL A 123 -8.22 12.73 -16.11
C VAL A 123 -9.48 12.00 -16.53
N ARG A 124 -9.33 10.74 -16.91
CA ARG A 124 -10.39 9.78 -17.23
C ARG A 124 -10.65 8.90 -16.03
N LEU A 125 -11.87 8.94 -15.50
CA LEU A 125 -12.25 8.17 -14.33
C LEU A 125 -12.81 6.81 -14.71
N TRP A 126 -12.08 5.74 -14.35
CA TRP A 126 -12.55 4.36 -14.44
C TRP A 126 -13.39 4.04 -13.21
N LYS A 127 -14.70 4.00 -13.41
CA LYS A 127 -15.67 3.81 -12.33
C LYS A 127 -15.91 2.34 -12.05
N ALA A 128 -15.96 1.99 -10.77
CA ALA A 128 -16.34 0.66 -10.33
C ALA A 128 -17.84 0.37 -10.59
N ILE A 129 -18.13 -0.86 -10.97
CA ILE A 129 -19.48 -1.39 -11.13
C ILE A 129 -19.71 -2.48 -10.07
N GLY A 130 -20.70 -2.31 -9.22
CA GLY A 130 -20.95 -3.26 -8.12
C GLY A 130 -19.76 -3.42 -7.14
N GLY A 131 -18.88 -2.42 -7.05
CA GLY A 131 -17.69 -2.43 -6.20
C GLY A 131 -16.44 -3.04 -6.86
N SER A 132 -16.49 -3.43 -8.13
CA SER A 132 -15.40 -4.04 -8.91
C SER A 132 -15.04 -3.19 -10.12
N LEU A 133 -13.74 -3.22 -10.49
CA LEU A 133 -13.24 -2.58 -11.71
C LEU A 133 -13.34 -3.59 -12.87
N GLU A 134 -14.31 -3.37 -13.75
CA GLU A 134 -14.54 -4.21 -14.91
C GLU A 134 -13.68 -3.75 -16.11
N MET A 135 -13.18 -4.71 -16.91
CA MET A 135 -12.26 -4.42 -18.02
C MET A 135 -12.95 -3.72 -19.20
N GLU A 136 -14.23 -3.98 -19.43
CA GLU A 136 -14.96 -3.40 -20.57
C GLU A 136 -15.04 -1.86 -20.47
N PRO A 137 -15.42 -1.23 -19.34
CA PRO A 137 -15.34 0.22 -19.21
C PRO A 137 -13.92 0.77 -19.39
N LEU A 138 -12.88 0.08 -18.91
CA LEU A 138 -11.49 0.50 -19.10
C LEU A 138 -11.14 0.61 -20.59
N GLN A 139 -11.57 -0.36 -21.42
CA GLN A 139 -11.26 -0.35 -22.86
C GLN A 139 -11.75 0.91 -23.55
N HIS A 140 -12.87 1.49 -23.14
CA HIS A 140 -13.42 2.72 -23.70
C HIS A 140 -12.70 4.00 -23.22
N LEU A 141 -11.89 3.91 -22.18
CA LEU A 141 -11.10 5.03 -21.64
C LEU A 141 -9.70 5.12 -22.28
N LEU A 142 -9.21 4.01 -22.83
CA LEU A 142 -7.84 3.89 -23.36
C LEU A 142 -7.76 4.32 -24.82
N ASN A 143 -6.73 5.10 -25.16
CA ASN A 143 -6.43 5.52 -26.53
C ASN A 143 -4.95 5.97 -26.65
N GLU A 144 -4.52 6.44 -27.81
CA GLU A 144 -3.13 6.87 -28.07
C GLU A 144 -2.67 8.07 -27.24
N ARG A 145 -3.61 8.88 -26.71
CA ARG A 145 -3.32 10.01 -25.83
C ARG A 145 -3.15 9.58 -24.37
N THR A 146 -3.52 8.35 -24.02
CA THR A 146 -3.32 7.80 -22.69
C THR A 146 -1.82 7.68 -22.41
N LYS A 147 -1.30 8.41 -21.43
CA LYS A 147 0.11 8.43 -21.04
C LYS A 147 0.36 7.73 -19.71
N LEU A 148 -0.66 7.62 -18.88
CA LEU A 148 -0.59 6.95 -17.58
C LEU A 148 -1.91 6.23 -17.31
N VAL A 149 -1.79 5.01 -16.79
CA VAL A 149 -2.87 4.30 -16.11
C VAL A 149 -2.40 4.04 -14.69
N GLN A 150 -3.01 4.73 -13.73
CA GLN A 150 -2.77 4.54 -12.30
C GLN A 150 -3.83 3.62 -11.76
N VAL A 151 -3.44 2.58 -10.99
CA VAL A 151 -4.38 1.69 -10.33
C VAL A 151 -3.83 1.16 -9.01
N SER A 152 -4.70 1.04 -8.00
CA SER A 152 -4.39 0.29 -6.79
C SER A 152 -4.60 -1.20 -7.03
N LEU A 153 -3.56 -2.02 -6.79
CA LEU A 153 -3.67 -3.49 -6.91
C LEU A 153 -4.75 -4.05 -5.98
N VAL A 154 -4.85 -3.49 -4.77
CA VAL A 154 -5.95 -3.72 -3.84
C VAL A 154 -6.49 -2.37 -3.40
N SER A 155 -7.79 -2.17 -3.52
CA SER A 155 -8.45 -0.93 -3.11
C SER A 155 -8.46 -0.78 -1.59
N PHE A 156 -8.03 0.38 -1.10
CA PHE A 156 -8.19 0.76 0.30
C PHE A 156 -9.66 0.94 0.68
N TYR A 157 -10.52 1.20 -0.32
CA TYR A 157 -11.90 1.59 -0.11
C TYR A 157 -12.78 0.39 0.26
N ASN A 158 -12.71 -0.70 -0.53
CA ASN A 158 -13.61 -1.84 -0.39
C ASN A 158 -12.91 -3.22 -0.45
N GLY A 159 -11.58 -3.25 -0.66
CA GLY A 159 -10.81 -4.49 -0.76
C GLY A 159 -10.85 -5.16 -2.13
N HIS A 160 -11.45 -4.52 -3.16
CA HIS A 160 -11.35 -5.03 -4.53
C HIS A 160 -9.89 -5.21 -4.92
N ARG A 161 -9.52 -6.40 -5.36
CA ARG A 161 -8.22 -6.68 -5.97
C ARG A 161 -8.41 -6.82 -7.47
N ILE A 162 -7.67 -6.03 -8.22
CA ILE A 162 -7.74 -6.08 -9.68
C ILE A 162 -7.14 -7.40 -10.20
N ASP A 163 -7.74 -7.94 -11.26
CA ASP A 163 -7.15 -9.04 -12.01
C ASP A 163 -6.04 -8.48 -12.91
N TRP A 164 -4.78 -8.68 -12.47
CA TRP A 164 -3.64 -7.96 -13.01
C TRP A 164 -3.33 -8.27 -14.46
N GLN A 165 -3.32 -9.55 -14.85
CA GLN A 165 -2.97 -9.94 -16.22
C GLN A 165 -3.95 -9.37 -17.25
N PRO A 166 -5.28 -9.56 -17.15
CA PRO A 166 -6.24 -8.95 -18.06
C PRO A 166 -6.15 -7.42 -18.10
N PHE A 167 -5.91 -6.78 -16.95
CA PHE A 167 -5.71 -5.34 -16.87
C PHE A 167 -4.48 -4.90 -17.67
N ARG A 168 -3.31 -5.45 -17.36
CA ARG A 168 -2.05 -5.16 -18.04
C ARG A 168 -2.18 -5.36 -19.56
N ASP A 169 -2.68 -6.51 -19.98
CA ASP A 169 -2.79 -6.87 -21.40
C ASP A 169 -3.77 -5.93 -22.13
N THR A 170 -4.84 -5.50 -21.47
CA THR A 170 -5.77 -4.51 -22.01
C THR A 170 -5.08 -3.15 -22.22
N VAL A 171 -4.35 -2.67 -21.21
CA VAL A 171 -3.61 -1.40 -21.32
C VAL A 171 -2.54 -1.49 -22.41
N ARG A 172 -1.73 -2.54 -22.42
CA ARG A 172 -0.65 -2.71 -23.41
C ARG A 172 -1.16 -2.83 -24.83
N ARG A 173 -2.33 -3.41 -25.04
CA ARG A 173 -2.96 -3.52 -26.36
C ARG A 173 -3.55 -2.20 -26.85
N LEU A 174 -4.23 -1.42 -25.99
CA LEU A 174 -5.00 -0.24 -26.39
C LEU A 174 -4.25 1.08 -26.21
N ALA A 175 -3.31 1.13 -25.29
CA ALA A 175 -2.44 2.27 -25.01
C ALA A 175 -0.99 1.82 -24.77
N PRO A 176 -0.30 1.23 -25.78
CA PRO A 176 1.02 0.61 -25.60
C PRO A 176 2.08 1.59 -25.09
N GLY A 177 1.90 2.88 -25.35
CA GLY A 177 2.77 3.96 -24.86
C GLY A 177 2.49 4.42 -23.43
N ALA A 178 1.40 3.99 -22.80
CA ALA A 178 1.06 4.41 -21.46
C ALA A 178 1.99 3.78 -20.41
N VAL A 179 2.31 4.54 -19.37
CA VAL A 179 2.93 4.04 -18.14
C VAL A 179 1.86 3.35 -17.31
N ILE A 180 2.14 2.17 -16.80
CA ILE A 180 1.32 1.48 -15.81
C ILE A 180 1.93 1.73 -14.43
N SER A 181 1.22 2.45 -13.57
CA SER A 181 1.59 2.71 -12.18
C SER A 181 0.73 1.86 -11.24
N ALA A 182 1.35 0.96 -10.49
CA ALA A 182 0.70 0.10 -9.53
C ALA A 182 0.89 0.62 -8.10
N ASP A 183 -0.20 1.00 -7.43
CA ASP A 183 -0.19 1.22 -5.98
C ASP A 183 -0.38 -0.13 -5.28
N VAL A 184 0.65 -0.61 -4.61
CA VAL A 184 0.63 -1.87 -3.88
C VAL A 184 0.54 -1.67 -2.35
N THR A 185 0.21 -0.47 -1.91
CA THR A 185 0.13 -0.12 -0.48
C THR A 185 -0.80 -1.05 0.32
N GLN A 186 -1.87 -1.54 -0.30
CA GLN A 186 -2.81 -2.45 0.37
C GLN A 186 -2.54 -3.94 0.07
N ALA A 187 -1.42 -4.23 -0.61
CA ALA A 187 -1.06 -5.58 -1.05
C ALA A 187 0.29 -6.05 -0.48
N LEU A 188 1.33 -5.21 -0.59
CA LEU A 188 2.71 -5.55 -0.19
C LEU A 188 2.78 -5.90 1.30
N GLY A 189 3.27 -7.09 1.61
CA GLY A 189 3.34 -7.64 2.97
C GLY A 189 2.12 -8.48 3.38
N ARG A 190 1.01 -8.44 2.60
CA ARG A 190 -0.22 -9.19 2.89
C ARG A 190 -0.52 -10.29 1.87
N VAL A 191 -0.30 -10.02 0.60
CA VAL A 191 -0.51 -10.97 -0.49
C VAL A 191 0.73 -11.04 -1.36
N GLU A 192 0.91 -12.18 -2.04
CA GLU A 192 1.95 -12.29 -3.06
C GLU A 192 1.62 -11.33 -4.20
N LEU A 193 2.63 -10.55 -4.60
CA LEU A 193 2.46 -9.55 -5.65
C LEU A 193 2.58 -10.22 -7.02
N ASP A 194 1.62 -9.93 -7.87
CA ASP A 194 1.69 -10.15 -9.31
C ASP A 194 1.49 -8.81 -9.99
N CYS A 195 2.60 -8.10 -10.23
CA CYS A 195 2.64 -6.79 -10.90
C CYS A 195 3.59 -6.81 -12.09
N GLU A 196 3.81 -7.98 -12.70
CA GLU A 196 4.66 -8.12 -13.88
C GLU A 196 4.18 -7.17 -14.99
N GLY A 197 5.13 -6.40 -15.56
CA GLY A 197 4.86 -5.41 -16.60
C GLY A 197 4.33 -4.07 -16.09
N ALA A 198 4.27 -3.83 -14.77
CA ALA A 198 4.17 -2.48 -14.23
C ALA A 198 5.45 -1.69 -14.54
N ASP A 199 5.31 -0.41 -14.93
CA ASP A 199 6.46 0.46 -15.17
C ASP A 199 6.95 1.10 -13.86
N ILE A 200 6.06 1.25 -12.88
CA ILE A 200 6.38 1.74 -11.54
C ILE A 200 5.45 1.10 -10.50
N VAL A 201 6.01 0.76 -9.36
CA VAL A 201 5.30 0.21 -8.20
C VAL A 201 5.53 1.14 -7.00
N ILE A 202 4.47 1.51 -6.29
CA ILE A 202 4.52 2.43 -5.15
C ILE A 202 3.82 1.82 -3.93
N SER A 203 4.46 1.90 -2.76
CA SER A 203 3.88 1.41 -1.50
C SER A 203 4.25 2.31 -0.32
N SER A 204 3.24 2.79 0.41
CA SER A 204 3.44 3.33 1.76
C SER A 204 3.89 2.25 2.74
N THR A 205 4.62 2.63 3.80
CA THR A 205 5.30 1.65 4.68
C THR A 205 4.64 1.42 6.04
N HIS A 206 3.63 2.20 6.41
CA HIS A 206 3.00 2.17 7.74
C HIS A 206 1.75 1.27 7.84
N LYS A 207 1.51 0.42 6.82
CA LYS A 207 0.35 -0.48 6.76
C LYS A 207 0.78 -1.94 6.75
N TRP A 208 0.53 -2.67 5.68
CA TRP A 208 0.75 -4.11 5.60
C TRP A 208 2.23 -4.53 5.66
N THR A 209 3.16 -3.63 5.36
CA THR A 209 4.60 -3.85 5.55
C THR A 209 5.05 -3.75 7.01
N LEU A 210 4.15 -3.41 7.93
CA LEU A 210 4.36 -3.31 9.38
C LEU A 210 5.47 -2.33 9.78
N GLY A 211 5.78 -1.37 8.90
CA GLY A 211 6.73 -0.29 9.17
C GLY A 211 6.06 0.87 9.92
N ILE A 212 6.78 1.99 9.97
CA ILE A 212 6.28 3.24 10.55
C ILE A 212 6.05 4.30 9.48
N HIS A 213 5.45 5.42 9.86
CA HIS A 213 5.31 6.59 9.00
C HIS A 213 6.67 7.18 8.57
N GLY A 214 6.67 7.93 7.49
CA GLY A 214 7.86 8.61 6.97
C GLY A 214 8.66 7.76 5.98
N GLY A 215 8.03 6.73 5.39
CA GLY A 215 8.60 5.91 4.33
C GLY A 215 7.62 5.56 3.22
N CYS A 216 8.16 5.45 2.02
CA CYS A 216 7.49 4.90 0.84
C CYS A 216 8.52 4.15 0.00
N ILE A 217 8.14 2.97 -0.48
CA ILE A 217 8.95 2.16 -1.40
C ILE A 217 8.51 2.49 -2.81
N ILE A 218 9.47 2.71 -3.69
CA ILE A 218 9.28 2.93 -5.13
C ILE A 218 10.08 1.86 -5.87
N GLY A 219 9.42 1.10 -6.73
CA GLY A 219 10.06 0.17 -7.66
C GLY A 219 9.95 0.72 -9.09
N VAL A 220 11.07 0.87 -9.79
CA VAL A 220 11.12 1.24 -11.22
C VAL A 220 11.98 0.22 -11.95
N PRO A 221 11.37 -0.74 -12.65
CA PRO A 221 12.10 -1.71 -13.47
C PRO A 221 13.04 -1.02 -14.47
N GLU A 222 14.21 -1.61 -14.71
CA GLU A 222 15.25 -1.06 -15.61
C GLU A 222 14.69 -0.70 -16.99
N ALA A 223 13.78 -1.50 -17.52
CA ALA A 223 13.12 -1.25 -18.81
C ALA A 223 12.34 0.08 -18.85
N GLY A 224 11.89 0.57 -17.71
CA GLY A 224 11.18 1.85 -17.56
C GLY A 224 12.09 3.03 -17.19
N ALA A 225 13.34 2.80 -16.81
CA ALA A 225 14.21 3.77 -16.17
C ALA A 225 14.36 5.09 -16.94
N ALA A 226 14.54 5.01 -18.27
CA ALA A 226 14.70 6.21 -19.09
C ALA A 226 13.44 7.10 -19.12
N ARG A 227 12.26 6.50 -19.07
CA ARG A 227 10.96 7.20 -19.10
C ARG A 227 10.56 7.72 -17.73
N LEU A 228 11.08 7.12 -16.66
CA LEU A 228 10.66 7.36 -15.27
C LEU A 228 11.80 7.97 -14.44
N THR A 229 12.64 8.77 -15.06
CA THR A 229 13.63 9.60 -14.36
C THR A 229 12.97 10.91 -13.95
N THR A 230 12.79 11.15 -12.63
CA THR A 230 12.21 12.41 -12.16
C THR A 230 13.14 13.59 -12.48
N ARG A 231 12.54 14.74 -12.77
CA ARG A 231 13.25 16.02 -12.96
C ARG A 231 13.25 16.89 -11.69
N ALA A 232 12.70 16.38 -10.61
CA ALA A 232 12.76 17.07 -9.33
C ALA A 232 14.21 17.15 -8.84
N GLY A 233 14.67 18.35 -8.52
CA GLY A 233 16.02 18.58 -8.03
C GLY A 233 16.22 18.14 -6.59
N GLY A 234 17.45 17.80 -6.25
CA GLY A 234 17.87 17.50 -4.89
C GLY A 234 19.33 17.03 -4.89
N TRP A 235 20.02 17.18 -3.77
CA TRP A 235 21.45 16.90 -3.76
C TRP A 235 21.77 15.40 -3.90
N LEU A 236 20.93 14.51 -3.34
CA LEU A 236 21.14 13.07 -3.43
C LEU A 236 20.74 12.51 -4.82
N HIS A 237 19.95 13.26 -5.58
CA HIS A 237 19.63 12.99 -6.96
C HIS A 237 20.84 13.09 -7.90
N LEU A 238 21.87 13.88 -7.54
CA LEU A 238 23.05 14.09 -8.36
C LEU A 238 24.10 13.00 -8.14
N LYS A 239 24.80 12.61 -9.22
CA LYS A 239 25.98 11.74 -9.19
C LYS A 239 27.19 12.52 -8.68
N ASN A 240 27.29 13.79 -9.05
CA ASN A 240 28.41 14.69 -8.81
C ASN A 240 28.09 15.83 -7.83
N ALA A 241 27.25 15.57 -6.81
CA ALA A 241 26.77 16.60 -5.88
C ALA A 241 27.88 17.38 -5.13
N PHE A 242 29.09 16.84 -5.08
CA PHE A 242 30.24 17.45 -4.37
C PHE A 242 31.40 17.85 -5.29
N ASP A 243 31.26 17.71 -6.62
CA ASP A 243 32.26 18.12 -7.60
C ASP A 243 32.30 19.65 -7.72
N ALA A 244 33.41 20.19 -8.15
CA ALA A 244 33.59 21.62 -8.24
C ALA A 244 32.63 22.28 -9.24
N ASP A 245 32.35 21.59 -10.33
CA ASP A 245 31.49 22.03 -11.45
C ASP A 245 30.03 21.55 -11.35
N ARG A 246 29.59 21.10 -10.17
CA ARG A 246 28.26 20.47 -9.96
C ARG A 246 27.08 21.35 -10.36
N PHE A 247 27.22 22.66 -10.38
CA PHE A 247 26.13 23.58 -10.74
C PHE A 247 26.15 23.94 -12.22
N GLU A 248 27.30 23.91 -12.87
CA GLU A 248 27.47 24.12 -14.32
C GLU A 248 27.20 22.81 -15.09
N ASN A 249 27.53 21.67 -14.48
CA ASN A 249 27.45 20.35 -15.10
C ASN A 249 26.77 19.33 -14.18
N ALA A 250 25.53 19.64 -13.77
CA ALA A 250 24.73 18.76 -12.91
C ALA A 250 24.43 17.41 -13.59
N GLN A 251 24.82 16.30 -12.97
CA GLN A 251 24.66 14.95 -13.49
C GLN A 251 23.59 14.19 -12.71
N PRO A 252 22.32 14.16 -13.15
CA PRO A 252 21.26 13.46 -12.44
C PRO A 252 21.43 11.93 -12.52
N LYS A 253 20.97 11.23 -11.47
CA LYS A 253 20.75 9.79 -11.51
C LYS A 253 19.52 9.49 -12.35
N ALA A 254 19.43 8.26 -12.86
CA ALA A 254 18.29 7.82 -13.69
C ALA A 254 17.45 6.76 -12.96
N GLY A 255 16.25 6.51 -13.47
CA GLY A 255 15.34 5.48 -13.00
C GLY A 255 15.00 5.62 -11.51
N ALA A 256 14.91 4.50 -10.81
CA ALA A 256 14.59 4.46 -9.39
C ALA A 256 15.48 5.38 -8.55
N ALA A 257 16.79 5.40 -8.79
CA ALA A 257 17.73 6.21 -8.04
C ALA A 257 17.45 7.72 -8.12
N SER A 258 16.73 8.18 -9.16
CA SER A 258 16.32 9.58 -9.30
C SER A 258 15.25 10.01 -8.31
N PHE A 259 14.44 9.07 -7.80
CA PHE A 259 13.37 9.34 -6.84
C PHE A 259 13.88 9.59 -5.41
N SER A 260 15.14 9.29 -5.12
CA SER A 260 15.78 9.66 -3.84
C SER A 260 16.40 11.05 -3.94
N VAL A 261 15.59 12.09 -3.83
CA VAL A 261 16.03 13.49 -4.07
C VAL A 261 16.81 14.08 -2.91
N GLY A 262 16.55 13.66 -1.67
CA GLY A 262 17.16 14.20 -0.46
C GLY A 262 17.59 13.11 0.52
N MET A 263 18.06 13.54 1.70
CA MET A 263 18.45 12.61 2.76
C MET A 263 17.27 11.72 3.15
N PRO A 264 17.45 10.40 3.20
CA PRO A 264 16.38 9.47 3.59
C PRO A 264 15.95 9.70 5.04
N ASN A 265 14.70 9.35 5.35
CA ASN A 265 14.26 9.20 6.73
C ASN A 265 14.84 7.90 7.31
N PHE A 266 16.06 7.98 7.82
CA PHE A 266 16.80 6.81 8.29
C PHE A 266 16.04 6.02 9.36
N VAL A 267 15.41 6.69 10.34
CA VAL A 267 14.67 5.98 11.40
C VAL A 267 13.54 5.13 10.83
N ALA A 268 12.81 5.65 9.85
CA ALA A 268 11.75 4.89 9.18
C ALA A 268 12.32 3.69 8.40
N LEU A 269 13.49 3.84 7.77
CA LEU A 269 14.12 2.75 7.01
C LEU A 269 14.74 1.67 7.92
N TYR A 270 15.26 2.02 9.11
CA TYR A 270 15.67 1.03 10.11
C TYR A 270 14.47 0.16 10.52
N ALA A 271 13.36 0.79 10.90
CA ALA A 271 12.14 0.09 11.27
C ALA A 271 11.59 -0.75 10.11
N LEU A 272 11.55 -0.18 8.90
CA LEU A 272 11.06 -0.86 7.71
C LEU A 272 11.91 -2.09 7.37
N ASN A 273 13.25 -1.97 7.39
CA ASN A 273 14.14 -3.10 7.14
C ASN A 273 13.87 -4.25 8.09
N ALA A 274 13.71 -3.96 9.40
CA ALA A 274 13.38 -4.98 10.40
C ALA A 274 12.01 -5.63 10.13
N SER A 275 11.00 -4.84 9.82
CA SER A 275 9.65 -5.32 9.53
C SER A 275 9.58 -6.15 8.25
N LEU A 276 10.23 -5.71 7.16
CA LEU A 276 10.25 -6.48 5.91
C LEU A 276 11.00 -7.81 6.05
N ARG A 277 12.12 -7.83 6.77
CA ARG A 277 12.84 -9.09 7.11
C ARG A 277 12.00 -10.00 7.98
N TYR A 278 11.23 -9.45 8.91
CA TYR A 278 10.28 -10.21 9.70
C TYR A 278 9.22 -10.86 8.81
N LEU A 279 8.57 -10.09 7.92
CA LEU A 279 7.58 -10.61 6.97
C LEU A 279 8.18 -11.67 6.03
N GLU A 280 9.38 -11.43 5.52
CA GLU A 280 10.11 -12.39 4.67
C GLU A 280 10.39 -13.69 5.44
N SER A 281 10.79 -13.62 6.70
CA SER A 281 11.07 -14.79 7.55
C SER A 281 9.82 -15.62 7.85
N VAL A 282 8.67 -14.98 8.00
CA VAL A 282 7.37 -15.64 8.13
C VAL A 282 6.94 -16.23 6.78
N GLY A 283 7.17 -15.52 5.69
CA GLY A 283 6.79 -15.83 4.32
C GLY A 283 5.42 -15.29 3.95
N ILE A 284 5.37 -14.49 2.89
CA ILE A 284 4.13 -13.81 2.43
C ILE A 284 3.04 -14.83 2.08
N ALA A 285 3.39 -15.92 1.39
CA ALA A 285 2.45 -17.00 1.06
C ALA A 285 1.79 -17.62 2.31
N ARG A 286 2.56 -17.78 3.41
CA ARG A 286 2.02 -18.30 4.68
C ARG A 286 1.11 -17.28 5.36
N ILE A 287 1.48 -15.99 5.33
CA ILE A 287 0.66 -14.89 5.85
C ILE A 287 -0.66 -14.86 5.08
N SER A 288 -0.60 -14.92 3.75
CA SER A 288 -1.77 -14.95 2.87
C SER A 288 -2.68 -16.12 3.21
N ALA A 289 -2.16 -17.36 3.15
CA ALA A 289 -2.95 -18.56 3.39
C ALA A 289 -3.64 -18.57 4.77
N HIS A 290 -2.94 -18.12 5.84
CA HIS A 290 -3.52 -18.00 7.16
C HIS A 290 -4.64 -16.93 7.21
N ALA A 291 -4.34 -15.74 6.76
CA ALA A 291 -5.27 -14.61 6.87
C ALA A 291 -6.47 -14.74 5.88
N ASP A 292 -6.30 -15.38 4.72
CA ASP A 292 -7.38 -15.60 3.77
C ASP A 292 -8.46 -16.55 4.31
N ALA A 293 -8.06 -17.53 5.12
CA ALA A 293 -9.03 -18.38 5.82
C ALA A 293 -9.88 -17.57 6.81
N LEU A 294 -9.26 -16.60 7.51
CA LEU A 294 -9.96 -15.70 8.42
C LEU A 294 -10.87 -14.72 7.70
N VAL A 295 -10.44 -14.18 6.56
CA VAL A 295 -11.27 -13.31 5.69
C VAL A 295 -12.48 -14.05 5.18
N ALA A 296 -12.30 -15.29 4.69
CA ALA A 296 -13.40 -16.13 4.18
C ALA A 296 -14.44 -16.45 5.27
N ALA A 297 -13.98 -16.76 6.49
CA ALA A 297 -14.87 -17.03 7.61
C ALA A 297 -15.67 -15.76 8.01
N ALA A 298 -14.99 -14.61 8.08
CA ALA A 298 -15.62 -13.33 8.38
C ALA A 298 -16.66 -12.96 7.31
N GLU A 299 -16.32 -13.05 6.02
CA GLU A 299 -17.23 -12.73 4.93
C GLU A 299 -18.47 -13.62 4.93
N THR A 300 -18.30 -14.94 5.10
CA THR A 300 -19.40 -15.89 5.16
C THR A 300 -20.40 -15.50 6.25
N ARG A 301 -19.88 -15.26 7.48
CA ARG A 301 -20.75 -14.90 8.59
C ARG A 301 -21.42 -13.53 8.43
N MET A 302 -20.71 -12.54 7.88
CA MET A 302 -21.30 -11.23 7.56
C MET A 302 -22.47 -11.36 6.58
N ARG A 303 -22.37 -12.22 5.56
CA ARG A 303 -23.47 -12.49 4.62
C ARG A 303 -24.66 -13.17 5.29
N GLU A 304 -24.40 -14.15 6.17
CA GLU A 304 -25.45 -14.80 6.97
C GLU A 304 -26.22 -13.82 7.86
N LEU A 305 -25.54 -12.78 8.35
CA LEU A 305 -26.14 -11.68 9.10
C LEU A 305 -26.87 -10.65 8.22
N GLY A 306 -26.99 -10.91 6.90
CA GLY A 306 -27.68 -10.04 5.95
C GLY A 306 -26.87 -8.83 5.48
N LEU A 307 -25.61 -8.72 5.86
CA LEU A 307 -24.73 -7.64 5.38
C LEU A 307 -24.26 -7.91 3.95
N LYS A 308 -24.26 -6.85 3.13
CA LYS A 308 -23.74 -6.92 1.76
C LYS A 308 -22.33 -6.33 1.73
N PRO A 309 -21.30 -7.14 1.42
CA PRO A 309 -19.97 -6.61 1.17
C PRO A 309 -20.00 -5.58 0.04
N MET A 310 -19.21 -4.53 0.17
CA MET A 310 -19.04 -3.50 -0.88
C MET A 310 -18.30 -4.02 -2.11
N CYS A 311 -17.55 -5.12 -1.96
CA CYS A 311 -16.94 -5.90 -3.03
C CYS A 311 -17.04 -7.38 -2.65
N VAL A 312 -17.27 -8.23 -3.64
CA VAL A 312 -17.23 -9.69 -3.45
C VAL A 312 -15.79 -10.13 -3.28
N TRP A 313 -15.46 -10.64 -2.10
CA TRP A 313 -14.16 -11.24 -1.88
C TRP A 313 -14.02 -12.55 -2.65
N GLN A 314 -12.90 -12.73 -3.33
CA GLN A 314 -12.65 -13.92 -4.16
C GLN A 314 -11.47 -14.70 -3.62
N ARG A 315 -11.63 -16.00 -3.40
CA ARG A 315 -10.57 -16.89 -2.94
C ARG A 315 -9.42 -17.00 -3.95
N THR A 316 -9.71 -16.89 -5.24
CA THR A 316 -8.73 -16.94 -6.34
C THR A 316 -7.96 -15.65 -6.52
N ASN A 317 -8.49 -14.54 -6.00
CA ASN A 317 -7.87 -13.22 -6.05
C ASN A 317 -8.03 -12.51 -4.69
N PRO A 318 -7.39 -13.04 -3.62
CA PRO A 318 -7.65 -12.63 -2.26
C PRO A 318 -7.11 -11.25 -1.94
N SER A 319 -7.79 -10.55 -1.03
CA SER A 319 -7.28 -9.36 -0.36
C SER A 319 -7.51 -9.48 1.15
N GLY A 320 -6.81 -8.64 1.94
CA GLY A 320 -6.96 -8.63 3.40
C GLY A 320 -8.12 -7.77 3.90
N ILE A 321 -8.94 -7.20 3.01
CA ILE A 321 -9.93 -6.15 3.35
C ILE A 321 -11.34 -6.64 3.04
N LEU A 322 -12.23 -6.48 4.03
CA LEU A 322 -13.68 -6.55 3.87
C LEU A 322 -14.27 -5.18 4.22
N ALA A 323 -15.32 -4.75 3.52
CA ALA A 323 -16.01 -3.51 3.83
C ALA A 323 -17.51 -3.65 3.59
N PHE A 324 -18.32 -3.00 4.40
CA PHE A 324 -19.76 -2.90 4.26
C PHE A 324 -20.25 -1.51 4.64
N GLN A 325 -21.36 -1.10 4.07
CA GLN A 325 -22.08 0.12 4.46
C GLN A 325 -23.24 -0.23 5.37
N HIS A 326 -23.50 0.63 6.35
CA HIS A 326 -24.65 0.48 7.23
C HIS A 326 -25.15 1.85 7.71
N PRO A 327 -26.47 2.13 7.75
CA PRO A 327 -27.02 3.41 8.20
C PRO A 327 -26.55 3.79 9.62
N ARG A 328 -26.40 2.80 10.50
CA ARG A 328 -25.94 2.96 11.89
C ARG A 328 -24.45 2.65 12.07
N SER A 329 -23.64 2.79 11.03
CA SER A 329 -22.22 2.45 11.07
C SER A 329 -21.42 3.18 12.18
N ALA A 330 -21.79 4.42 12.51
CA ALA A 330 -21.19 5.16 13.62
C ALA A 330 -21.47 4.53 14.99
N GLU A 331 -22.69 4.05 15.20
CA GLU A 331 -23.07 3.35 16.43
C GLU A 331 -22.40 1.98 16.54
N PHE A 332 -22.30 1.26 15.40
CA PHE A 332 -21.55 0.01 15.31
C PHE A 332 -20.09 0.22 15.66
N HIS A 333 -19.47 1.22 15.08
CA HIS A 333 -18.07 1.55 15.38
C HIS A 333 -17.86 1.87 16.86
N ALA A 334 -18.72 2.70 17.45
CA ALA A 334 -18.66 3.01 18.88
C ALA A 334 -18.89 1.78 19.78
N ALA A 335 -19.66 0.79 19.32
CA ALA A 335 -19.82 -0.47 20.04
C ALA A 335 -18.58 -1.35 19.93
N PHE A 336 -17.98 -1.47 18.75
CA PHE A 336 -16.71 -2.17 18.55
C PHE A 336 -15.61 -1.60 19.46
N GLU A 337 -15.45 -0.28 19.52
CA GLU A 337 -14.47 0.37 20.38
C GLU A 337 -14.67 0.03 21.87
N ARG A 338 -15.93 -0.04 22.36
CA ARG A 338 -16.22 -0.43 23.74
C ARG A 338 -15.82 -1.86 24.07
N GLU A 339 -15.88 -2.75 23.08
CA GLU A 339 -15.49 -4.15 23.19
C GLU A 339 -14.01 -4.38 22.78
N ASN A 340 -13.21 -3.29 22.67
CA ASN A 340 -11.80 -3.35 22.23
C ASN A 340 -11.58 -4.04 20.89
N VAL A 341 -12.54 -3.87 19.95
CA VAL A 341 -12.47 -4.31 18.56
C VAL A 341 -12.21 -3.10 17.68
N HIS A 342 -11.04 -3.05 17.07
CA HIS A 342 -10.58 -1.90 16.28
C HIS A 342 -10.78 -2.12 14.80
N VAL A 343 -11.73 -1.41 14.23
CA VAL A 343 -12.06 -1.40 12.79
C VAL A 343 -12.03 0.05 12.28
N MET A 344 -12.02 0.26 10.96
CA MET A 344 -12.14 1.61 10.42
C MET A 344 -13.60 1.97 10.16
N HIS A 345 -13.99 3.18 10.57
CA HIS A 345 -15.25 3.81 10.18
C HIS A 345 -15.00 5.11 9.41
N GLN A 346 -15.59 5.23 8.22
CA GLN A 346 -15.51 6.44 7.41
C GLN A 346 -16.65 6.48 6.39
N ALA A 347 -17.33 7.61 6.27
CA ALA A 347 -18.37 7.86 5.27
C ALA A 347 -19.46 6.77 5.23
N GLY A 348 -19.97 6.35 6.40
CA GLY A 348 -21.01 5.32 6.51
C GLY A 348 -20.54 3.88 6.28
N ARG A 349 -19.24 3.68 6.15
CA ARG A 349 -18.58 2.40 5.88
C ARG A 349 -17.81 1.91 7.09
N ILE A 350 -17.97 0.62 7.40
CA ILE A 350 -17.08 -0.14 8.27
C ILE A 350 -16.13 -0.95 7.37
N ARG A 351 -14.82 -0.90 7.66
CA ARG A 351 -13.80 -1.69 6.97
C ARG A 351 -13.01 -2.50 7.97
N VAL A 352 -12.92 -3.79 7.70
CA VAL A 352 -12.16 -4.81 8.45
C VAL A 352 -10.93 -5.17 7.65
N ALA A 353 -9.77 -5.20 8.29
CA ALA A 353 -8.48 -5.44 7.65
C ALA A 353 -7.69 -6.50 8.41
N ILE A 354 -7.57 -7.70 7.84
CA ILE A 354 -7.04 -8.91 8.47
C ILE A 354 -5.63 -9.21 7.98
N HIS A 355 -4.67 -9.26 8.92
CA HIS A 355 -3.25 -9.57 8.65
C HIS A 355 -2.85 -10.91 9.28
N GLY A 356 -1.61 -11.35 9.03
CA GLY A 356 -1.05 -12.60 9.55
C GLY A 356 -0.97 -12.71 11.07
N TYR A 357 -1.05 -11.61 11.81
CA TYR A 357 -1.09 -11.63 13.28
C TYR A 357 -2.50 -11.79 13.88
N ASN A 358 -3.55 -11.73 13.05
CA ASN A 358 -4.90 -11.97 13.53
C ASN A 358 -5.13 -13.49 13.76
N THR A 359 -6.04 -13.78 14.68
CA THR A 359 -6.37 -15.14 15.11
C THR A 359 -7.84 -15.46 14.81
N PRO A 360 -8.25 -16.74 14.83
CA PRO A 360 -9.66 -17.11 14.81
C PRO A 360 -10.48 -16.44 15.92
N ASP A 361 -9.89 -16.26 17.12
CA ASP A 361 -10.55 -15.60 18.26
C ASP A 361 -10.79 -14.12 18.00
N ASP A 362 -9.87 -13.41 17.31
CA ASP A 362 -10.10 -12.03 16.87
C ASP A 362 -11.35 -11.94 15.97
N ILE A 363 -11.48 -12.88 15.03
CA ILE A 363 -12.62 -12.91 14.09
C ILE A 363 -13.90 -13.30 14.81
N HIS A 364 -13.85 -14.28 15.71
CA HIS A 364 -14.98 -14.69 16.52
C HIS A 364 -15.51 -13.51 17.36
N HIS A 365 -14.63 -12.84 18.09
CA HIS A 365 -14.99 -11.67 18.91
C HIS A 365 -15.61 -10.54 18.07
N PHE A 366 -15.01 -10.19 16.93
CA PHE A 366 -15.61 -9.22 16.00
C PHE A 366 -17.02 -9.63 15.56
N LEU A 367 -17.22 -10.88 15.19
CA LEU A 367 -18.49 -11.40 14.71
C LEU A 367 -19.55 -11.53 15.81
N GLU A 368 -19.18 -11.82 17.04
CA GLU A 368 -20.07 -11.81 18.19
C GLU A 368 -20.66 -10.40 18.43
N VAL A 369 -19.76 -9.40 18.50
CA VAL A 369 -20.20 -7.99 18.64
C VAL A 369 -21.10 -7.57 17.48
N LEU A 370 -20.72 -7.91 16.26
CA LEU A 370 -21.50 -7.60 15.05
C LEU A 370 -22.89 -8.27 15.09
N SER A 371 -22.97 -9.54 15.47
CA SER A 371 -24.24 -10.29 15.57
C SER A 371 -25.17 -9.64 16.59
N MET A 372 -24.67 -9.29 17.78
CA MET A 372 -25.46 -8.60 18.81
C MET A 372 -26.03 -7.26 18.31
N LEU A 373 -25.26 -6.51 17.52
CA LEU A 373 -25.71 -5.22 16.96
C LEU A 373 -26.84 -5.40 15.94
N ILE A 374 -26.72 -6.38 15.05
CA ILE A 374 -27.77 -6.70 14.05
C ILE A 374 -29.04 -7.23 14.72
N GLU A 375 -28.93 -8.11 15.73
CA GLU A 375 -30.09 -8.64 16.47
C GLU A 375 -30.86 -7.55 17.22
N ARG A 376 -30.15 -6.64 17.89
CA ARG A 376 -30.76 -5.48 18.57
C ARG A 376 -31.52 -4.58 17.60
N GLU A 377 -31.01 -4.42 16.38
CA GLU A 377 -31.68 -3.64 15.34
C GLU A 377 -32.96 -4.33 14.88
N ALA A 378 -32.92 -5.63 14.62
CA ALA A 378 -34.11 -6.40 14.24
C ALA A 378 -35.23 -6.31 15.29
N LEU A 379 -34.89 -6.38 16.57
CA LEU A 379 -35.84 -6.23 17.68
C LEU A 379 -36.43 -4.81 17.79
N ALA A 380 -35.63 -3.78 17.46
CA ALA A 380 -36.09 -2.38 17.48
C ALA A 380 -37.10 -2.07 16.37
N HIS A 381 -36.99 -2.74 15.21
CA HIS A 381 -37.93 -2.58 14.08
C HIS A 381 -39.23 -3.37 14.26
N GLN A 382 -39.34 -4.29 15.24
CA GLN A 382 -40.55 -5.05 15.57
C GLN A 382 -41.43 -4.36 16.62
N ARG A 383 -40.97 -3.27 17.21
CA ARG A 383 -41.70 -2.46 18.17
C ARG A 383 -42.21 -1.16 17.54
#